data_7911bd67fd6af54657d67f01cc189220
#
_entry.id   7911bd67fd6af54657d67f01cc189220
#
_cell.length_a   1.000
_cell.length_b   1.000
_cell.length_c   1.000
_cell.angle_alpha   90.00
_cell.angle_beta   90.00
_cell.angle_gamma   90.00
#
_symmetry.space_group_name_H-M   'P 1'
#
loop_
_entity.id
_entity.type
_entity.pdbx_description
1 polymer ?
#
loop_
_entity_poly.entity_id
_entity_poly.type
_entity_poly.pdbx_seq_one_letter_code
_entity_poly.pdbx_strand_id
1 'polypeptide(L)'
;YGSTFYETPALDQLAQEGARFTAAYAACPVCSPTRASIMTGLWPQRTGITDYIGAPAPEAWARNTLLLPAPYMDRLALDTLTLAELLKDAGYATFFAGKWHLGPEGWWPEDQGFDLNRGGIDRGGPYGGNRYFSPYGNPRLSDGPVGEHLPDRLARETAAFIESHRDRPFFAYLAFYSVHTPLMAREDLRQKYEEKRTRLGLTAQWGREDTRDVRLVQEHAVYAGMVEALDLAVGTVLAKLDDLGLREQTLVIFTSDNGGLATSEGWPTSNLPWRAGKGWLYEGGIREPLLVRWPGKVAAGSVVDTPVSSPD
;
A
#
# COMPACT_ATOMS: atom_id res chain seq x y z
N TYR A 1 -7.70 10.34 5.70
CA TYR A 1 -7.81 11.63 6.39
C TYR A 1 -9.23 11.90 6.84
N GLY A 2 -9.38 12.57 7.97
CA GLY A 2 -10.68 12.94 8.53
C GLY A 2 -11.38 11.80 9.29
N SER A 3 -10.78 10.64 9.44
CA SER A 3 -11.26 9.61 10.36
C SER A 3 -11.20 10.11 11.80
N THR A 4 -12.25 9.88 12.55
CA THR A 4 -12.27 10.09 14.01
C THR A 4 -11.96 8.80 14.77
N PHE A 5 -11.90 7.69 14.08
CA PHE A 5 -11.67 6.38 14.66
C PHE A 5 -10.21 5.90 14.49
N TYR A 6 -9.63 6.01 13.31
CA TYR A 6 -8.23 5.65 13.06
C TYR A 6 -7.28 6.73 13.61
N GLU A 7 -6.13 6.32 14.10
CA GLU A 7 -5.07 7.20 14.60
C GLU A 7 -3.81 6.98 13.77
N THR A 8 -3.32 8.05 13.14
CA THR A 8 -2.21 8.00 12.19
C THR A 8 -1.26 9.18 12.40
N PRO A 9 -0.66 9.33 13.62
CA PRO A 9 0.13 10.51 13.97
C PRO A 9 1.38 10.70 13.08
N ALA A 10 2.03 9.63 12.62
CA ALA A 10 3.21 9.75 11.76
C ALA A 10 2.83 10.25 10.36
N LEU A 11 1.72 9.77 9.79
CA LEU A 11 1.19 10.26 8.52
C LEU A 11 0.61 11.67 8.63
N ASP A 12 -0.02 12.00 9.76
CA ASP A 12 -0.51 13.34 10.03
C ASP A 12 0.67 14.34 10.10
N GLN A 13 1.76 13.96 10.75
CA GLN A 13 2.99 14.74 10.76
C GLN A 13 3.59 14.88 9.35
N LEU A 14 3.68 13.79 8.58
CA LEU A 14 4.16 13.82 7.20
C LEU A 14 3.33 14.80 6.34
N ALA A 15 2.00 14.82 6.52
CA ALA A 15 1.10 15.75 5.83
C ALA A 15 1.34 17.21 6.25
N GLN A 16 1.62 17.46 7.53
CA GLN A 16 1.94 18.81 8.03
C GLN A 16 3.31 19.32 7.55
N GLU A 17 4.26 18.42 7.35
CA GLU A 17 5.62 18.74 6.92
C GLU A 17 5.79 18.79 5.39
N GLY A 18 4.78 18.37 4.64
CA GLY A 18 4.78 18.28 3.19
C GLY A 18 3.49 18.82 2.56
N ALA A 19 3.19 18.31 1.37
CA ALA A 19 1.96 18.57 0.64
C ALA A 19 0.98 17.38 0.77
N ARG A 20 -0.29 17.70 0.96
CA ARG A 20 -1.40 16.75 0.89
C ARG A 20 -2.20 16.99 -0.38
N PHE A 21 -2.32 15.97 -1.20
CA PHE A 21 -3.15 16.01 -2.40
C PHE A 21 -4.59 15.60 -2.05
N THR A 22 -5.55 16.38 -2.51
CA THR A 22 -6.98 16.13 -2.26
C THR A 22 -7.64 15.32 -3.36
N ALA A 23 -7.02 15.26 -4.55
CA ALA A 23 -7.52 14.59 -5.74
C ALA A 23 -6.42 13.71 -6.38
N ALA A 24 -5.93 12.72 -5.62
CA ALA A 24 -4.99 11.72 -6.13
C ALA A 24 -5.73 10.41 -6.43
N TYR A 25 -5.40 9.78 -7.54
CA TYR A 25 -6.12 8.63 -8.05
C TYR A 25 -5.20 7.45 -8.36
N ALA A 26 -5.59 6.28 -7.89
CA ALA A 26 -5.03 5.01 -8.33
C ALA A 26 -5.39 4.76 -9.81
N ALA A 27 -4.48 4.19 -10.57
CA ALA A 27 -4.72 3.87 -11.98
C ALA A 27 -5.80 2.78 -12.18
N CYS A 28 -6.11 2.03 -11.13
CA CYS A 28 -7.11 0.95 -11.13
C CYS A 28 -7.61 0.71 -9.70
N PRO A 29 -8.87 0.25 -9.50
CA PRO A 29 -9.39 -0.04 -8.16
C PRO A 29 -8.86 -1.34 -7.54
N VAL A 30 -7.85 -1.98 -8.14
CA VAL A 30 -7.22 -3.23 -7.65
C VAL A 30 -5.69 -3.16 -7.75
N CYS A 31 -5.02 -4.08 -7.04
CA CYS A 31 -3.59 -4.04 -6.73
C CYS A 31 -2.63 -3.95 -7.93
N SER A 32 -2.54 -5.02 -8.75
CA SER A 32 -1.45 -5.18 -9.74
C SER A 32 -1.40 -4.10 -10.80
N PRO A 33 -2.53 -3.63 -11.39
CA PRO A 33 -2.49 -2.57 -12.40
C PRO A 33 -1.90 -1.26 -11.86
N THR A 34 -2.35 -0.81 -10.68
CA THR A 34 -1.81 0.40 -10.06
C THR A 34 -0.33 0.25 -9.71
N ARG A 35 0.08 -0.91 -9.20
CA ARG A 35 1.50 -1.19 -8.89
C ARG A 35 2.38 -1.14 -10.13
N ALA A 36 1.92 -1.72 -11.25
CA ALA A 36 2.59 -1.61 -12.53
C ALA A 36 2.69 -0.15 -12.99
N SER A 37 1.61 0.63 -12.83
CA SER A 37 1.59 2.05 -13.18
C SER A 37 2.58 2.88 -12.36
N ILE A 38 2.67 2.66 -11.04
CA ILE A 38 3.65 3.34 -10.17
C ILE A 38 5.09 2.98 -10.57
N MET A 39 5.35 1.71 -10.95
CA MET A 39 6.69 1.28 -11.34
C MET A 39 7.12 1.79 -12.71
N THR A 40 6.19 2.06 -13.63
CA THR A 40 6.51 2.29 -15.05
C THR A 40 6.11 3.66 -15.59
N GLY A 41 5.26 4.41 -14.88
CA GLY A 41 4.60 5.61 -15.41
C GLY A 41 3.59 5.32 -16.54
N LEU A 42 3.19 4.06 -16.72
CA LEU A 42 2.28 3.65 -17.79
C LEU A 42 0.89 3.32 -17.25
N TRP A 43 -0.13 3.67 -18.01
CA TRP A 43 -1.49 3.22 -17.73
C TRP A 43 -1.64 1.70 -17.85
N PRO A 44 -2.58 1.06 -17.10
CA PRO A 44 -2.79 -0.39 -17.13
C PRO A 44 -2.98 -0.97 -18.53
N GLN A 45 -3.64 -0.23 -19.43
CA GLN A 45 -3.84 -0.64 -20.83
C GLN A 45 -2.51 -0.70 -21.62
N ARG A 46 -1.49 0.03 -21.19
CA ARG A 46 -0.16 0.03 -21.83
C ARG A 46 0.72 -1.10 -21.29
N THR A 47 0.61 -1.44 -20.02
CA THR A 47 1.32 -2.58 -19.44
C THR A 47 0.63 -3.91 -19.74
N GLY A 48 -0.65 -3.88 -20.13
CA GLY A 48 -1.48 -5.07 -20.30
C GLY A 48 -1.95 -5.71 -18.98
N ILE A 49 -1.50 -5.21 -17.84
CA ILE A 49 -1.95 -5.67 -16.52
C ILE A 49 -3.19 -4.86 -16.16
N THR A 50 -4.36 -5.35 -16.56
CA THR A 50 -5.64 -4.63 -16.43
C THR A 50 -6.55 -5.17 -15.32
N ASP A 51 -6.13 -6.25 -14.64
CA ASP A 51 -6.76 -6.80 -13.45
C ASP A 51 -5.69 -7.26 -12.45
N TYR A 52 -6.10 -7.60 -11.20
CA TYR A 52 -5.14 -8.14 -10.22
C TYR A 52 -4.63 -9.50 -10.69
N ILE A 53 -3.33 -9.74 -10.59
CA ILE A 53 -2.72 -11.02 -10.95
C ILE A 53 -3.28 -12.11 -10.04
N GLY A 54 -3.86 -13.16 -10.66
CA GLY A 54 -4.64 -14.19 -9.99
C GLY A 54 -6.16 -14.02 -10.15
N ALA A 55 -6.64 -12.97 -10.82
CA ALA A 55 -8.05 -12.86 -11.22
C ALA A 55 -8.41 -13.99 -12.20
N PRO A 56 -9.65 -14.49 -12.17
CA PRO A 56 -10.09 -15.51 -13.13
C PRO A 56 -9.99 -15.01 -14.57
N ALA A 57 -9.30 -15.78 -15.42
CA ALA A 57 -9.27 -15.53 -16.86
C ALA A 57 -10.67 -15.72 -17.49
N PRO A 58 -10.94 -15.17 -18.68
CA PRO A 58 -12.25 -15.30 -19.35
C PRO A 58 -12.75 -16.73 -19.48
N GLU A 59 -11.84 -17.68 -19.70
CA GLU A 59 -12.13 -19.11 -19.84
C GLU A 59 -12.59 -19.76 -18.52
N ALA A 60 -12.06 -19.26 -17.39
CA ALA A 60 -12.37 -19.75 -16.04
C ALA A 60 -13.52 -18.98 -15.37
N TRP A 61 -14.08 -17.98 -16.04
CA TRP A 61 -15.16 -17.15 -15.47
C TRP A 61 -16.46 -17.92 -15.33
N ALA A 62 -17.17 -17.72 -14.21
CA ALA A 62 -18.41 -18.40 -13.88
C ALA A 62 -19.61 -18.05 -14.80
N ARG A 63 -19.46 -17.13 -15.72
CA ARG A 63 -20.47 -16.65 -16.71
C ARG A 63 -21.78 -16.20 -16.08
N ASN A 64 -21.69 -15.63 -14.89
CA ASN A 64 -22.81 -15.11 -14.12
C ASN A 64 -22.97 -13.59 -14.26
N THR A 65 -22.30 -12.99 -15.24
CA THR A 65 -22.33 -11.56 -15.57
C THR A 65 -22.63 -11.36 -17.05
N LEU A 66 -23.07 -10.16 -17.44
CA LEU A 66 -23.36 -9.81 -18.85
C LEU A 66 -22.10 -9.77 -19.72
N LEU A 67 -20.95 -9.43 -19.13
CA LEU A 67 -19.66 -9.35 -19.81
C LEU A 67 -18.69 -10.34 -19.19
N LEU A 68 -17.78 -10.85 -19.99
CA LEU A 68 -16.61 -11.60 -19.53
C LEU A 68 -15.52 -10.60 -19.10
N PRO A 69 -14.65 -10.97 -18.13
CA PRO A 69 -13.45 -10.20 -17.86
C PRO A 69 -12.56 -10.15 -19.11
N ALA A 70 -11.84 -9.07 -19.29
CA ALA A 70 -10.85 -8.98 -20.37
C ALA A 70 -9.64 -9.87 -20.05
N PRO A 71 -8.97 -10.45 -21.06
CA PRO A 71 -7.65 -11.03 -20.87
C PRO A 71 -6.68 -9.98 -20.32
N TYR A 72 -5.77 -10.38 -19.46
CA TYR A 72 -4.75 -9.50 -18.90
C TYR A 72 -3.38 -10.22 -18.84
N MET A 73 -2.30 -9.43 -18.76
CA MET A 73 -0.95 -9.95 -18.54
C MET A 73 -0.77 -10.31 -17.06
N ASP A 74 -0.29 -11.53 -16.81
CA ASP A 74 -0.07 -12.07 -15.45
C ASP A 74 1.28 -11.67 -14.84
N ARG A 75 2.03 -10.77 -15.50
CA ARG A 75 3.35 -10.29 -15.08
C ARG A 75 3.72 -8.98 -15.72
N LEU A 76 4.59 -8.22 -15.08
CA LEU A 76 5.23 -7.05 -15.67
C LEU A 76 6.36 -7.55 -16.60
N ALA A 77 6.29 -7.20 -17.86
CA ALA A 77 7.29 -7.62 -18.85
C ALA A 77 8.68 -7.05 -18.50
N LEU A 78 9.72 -7.87 -18.62
CA LEU A 78 11.11 -7.48 -18.27
C LEU A 78 11.72 -6.42 -19.21
N ASP A 79 11.14 -6.20 -20.37
CA ASP A 79 11.53 -5.15 -21.30
C ASP A 79 10.79 -3.82 -21.06
N THR A 80 9.88 -3.78 -20.10
CA THR A 80 9.21 -2.56 -19.67
C THR A 80 10.07 -1.84 -18.64
N LEU A 81 10.63 -0.70 -19.03
CA LEU A 81 11.51 0.08 -18.16
C LEU A 81 10.79 0.54 -16.88
N THR A 82 11.39 0.24 -15.74
CA THR A 82 10.87 0.59 -14.42
C THR A 82 11.58 1.79 -13.81
N LEU A 83 10.92 2.45 -12.85
CA LEU A 83 11.51 3.51 -12.04
C LEU A 83 12.79 3.03 -11.31
N ALA A 84 12.80 1.77 -10.87
CA ALA A 84 13.96 1.20 -10.17
C ALA A 84 15.17 1.07 -11.12
N GLU A 85 14.97 0.60 -12.35
CA GLU A 85 16.02 0.52 -13.36
C GLU A 85 16.55 1.91 -13.73
N LEU A 86 15.66 2.88 -13.96
CA LEU A 86 16.07 4.27 -14.25
C LEU A 86 16.92 4.88 -13.14
N LEU A 87 16.52 4.69 -11.88
CA LEU A 87 17.27 5.21 -10.75
C LEU A 87 18.58 4.45 -10.52
N LYS A 88 18.60 3.14 -10.75
CA LYS A 88 19.82 2.33 -10.70
C LYS A 88 20.83 2.79 -11.74
N ASP A 89 20.40 3.03 -12.97
CA ASP A 89 21.24 3.56 -14.05
C ASP A 89 21.77 4.98 -13.72
N ALA A 90 21.01 5.76 -12.95
CA ALA A 90 21.43 7.04 -12.40
C ALA A 90 22.37 6.92 -11.17
N GLY A 91 22.76 5.72 -10.75
CA GLY A 91 23.69 5.45 -9.65
C GLY A 91 23.06 5.33 -8.26
N TYR A 92 21.74 5.24 -8.17
CA TYR A 92 21.07 5.00 -6.90
C TYR A 92 21.22 3.54 -6.46
N ALA A 93 21.40 3.30 -5.17
CA ALA A 93 21.16 1.98 -4.58
C ALA A 93 19.64 1.76 -4.49
N THR A 94 19.15 0.60 -4.93
CA THR A 94 17.72 0.34 -5.03
C THR A 94 17.27 -0.77 -4.09
N PHE A 95 16.19 -0.53 -3.35
CA PHE A 95 15.68 -1.43 -2.34
C PHE A 95 14.17 -1.57 -2.42
N PHE A 96 13.71 -2.80 -2.33
CA PHE A 96 12.29 -3.15 -2.26
C PHE A 96 11.99 -3.92 -0.97
N ALA A 97 10.89 -3.57 -0.29
CA ALA A 97 10.38 -4.34 0.84
C ALA A 97 8.86 -4.49 0.79
N GLY A 98 8.38 -5.72 0.93
CA GLY A 98 6.95 -6.04 1.08
C GLY A 98 6.26 -6.55 -0.18
N LYS A 99 5.05 -6.08 -0.47
CA LYS A 99 4.18 -6.61 -1.53
C LYS A 99 4.64 -6.17 -2.92
N TRP A 100 5.03 -7.12 -3.76
CA TRP A 100 5.31 -6.91 -5.18
C TRP A 100 4.08 -7.12 -6.05
N HIS A 101 3.63 -8.35 -6.20
CA HIS A 101 2.42 -8.74 -6.92
C HIS A 101 2.43 -8.34 -8.42
N LEU A 102 3.59 -8.39 -9.08
CA LEU A 102 3.76 -8.06 -10.51
C LEU A 102 4.41 -9.20 -11.31
N GLY A 103 4.29 -10.43 -10.86
CA GLY A 103 4.72 -11.61 -11.59
C GLY A 103 5.30 -12.71 -10.71
N PRO A 104 5.46 -13.93 -11.26
CA PRO A 104 6.05 -15.09 -10.58
C PRO A 104 7.57 -14.93 -10.41
N GLU A 105 8.23 -15.97 -9.89
CA GLU A 105 9.69 -16.05 -9.84
C GLU A 105 10.30 -15.83 -11.23
N GLY A 106 11.37 -15.01 -11.31
CA GLY A 106 11.96 -14.50 -12.55
C GLY A 106 11.36 -13.16 -13.03
N TRP A 107 10.37 -12.62 -12.30
CA TRP A 107 9.80 -11.28 -12.48
C TRP A 107 9.67 -10.55 -11.15
N TRP A 108 10.44 -10.95 -10.15
CA TRP A 108 10.43 -10.30 -8.84
C TRP A 108 11.22 -8.98 -8.83
N PRO A 109 11.22 -8.21 -7.75
CA PRO A 109 11.89 -6.90 -7.71
C PRO A 109 13.35 -6.92 -8.19
N GLU A 110 14.13 -7.96 -7.85
CA GLU A 110 15.51 -8.11 -8.30
C GLU A 110 15.66 -8.26 -9.81
N ASP A 111 14.63 -8.76 -10.50
CA ASP A 111 14.59 -8.90 -11.96
C ASP A 111 14.11 -7.60 -12.65
N GLN A 112 13.66 -6.62 -11.87
CA GLN A 112 13.04 -5.36 -12.29
C GLN A 112 13.79 -4.12 -11.72
N GLY A 113 15.11 -4.25 -11.52
CA GLY A 113 15.98 -3.13 -11.20
C GLY A 113 16.29 -2.90 -9.72
N PHE A 114 15.73 -3.66 -8.79
CA PHE A 114 16.08 -3.54 -7.38
C PHE A 114 17.32 -4.37 -7.01
N ASP A 115 18.30 -3.73 -6.33
CA ASP A 115 19.51 -4.42 -5.84
C ASP A 115 19.19 -5.37 -4.67
N LEU A 116 18.24 -5.00 -3.83
CA LEU A 116 17.83 -5.78 -2.68
C LEU A 116 16.31 -5.92 -2.62
N ASN A 117 15.85 -7.14 -2.39
CA ASN A 117 14.45 -7.49 -2.21
C ASN A 117 14.22 -8.10 -0.82
N ARG A 118 13.25 -7.59 -0.07
CA ARG A 118 12.82 -8.07 1.24
C ARG A 118 11.32 -8.38 1.21
N GLY A 119 10.98 -9.58 0.77
CA GLY A 119 9.61 -10.08 0.81
C GLY A 119 8.79 -9.84 -0.45
N GLY A 120 9.35 -9.20 -1.49
CA GLY A 120 8.67 -9.00 -2.76
C GLY A 120 8.58 -10.29 -3.57
N ILE A 121 7.36 -10.82 -3.75
CA ILE A 121 7.04 -12.04 -4.49
C ILE A 121 5.69 -11.88 -5.22
N ASP A 122 5.26 -12.92 -5.92
CA ASP A 122 4.01 -12.98 -6.67
C ASP A 122 2.73 -12.79 -5.86
N ARG A 123 2.76 -13.00 -4.54
CA ARG A 123 1.55 -13.01 -3.71
C ARG A 123 0.95 -11.62 -3.52
N GLY A 124 -0.38 -11.54 -3.70
CA GLY A 124 -1.15 -10.31 -3.48
C GLY A 124 -1.47 -9.98 -2.02
N GLY A 125 -1.22 -10.91 -1.10
CA GLY A 125 -1.40 -10.77 0.34
C GLY A 125 -0.32 -11.53 1.11
N PRO A 126 -0.24 -11.40 2.44
CA PRO A 126 0.74 -12.12 3.26
C PRO A 126 0.28 -13.56 3.49
N TYR A 127 0.16 -14.32 2.41
CA TYR A 127 -0.28 -15.72 2.42
C TYR A 127 0.90 -16.65 2.64
N GLY A 128 0.73 -17.68 3.46
CA GLY A 128 1.75 -18.62 3.90
C GLY A 128 2.22 -18.31 5.33
N GLY A 129 2.88 -19.26 5.98
CA GLY A 129 3.32 -19.14 7.38
C GLY A 129 2.22 -18.65 8.32
N ASN A 130 2.57 -17.77 9.23
CA ASN A 130 1.63 -17.09 10.12
C ASN A 130 1.15 -15.74 9.55
N ARG A 131 1.24 -15.53 8.25
CA ARG A 131 0.71 -14.37 7.51
C ARG A 131 1.35 -13.05 7.96
N TYR A 132 0.68 -12.23 8.78
CA TYR A 132 1.21 -10.96 9.30
C TYR A 132 2.19 -11.12 10.46
N PHE A 133 2.45 -12.34 10.92
CA PHE A 133 3.35 -12.61 12.03
C PHE A 133 4.41 -13.65 11.65
N SER A 134 5.61 -13.53 12.21
CA SER A 134 6.65 -14.54 12.04
C SER A 134 6.26 -15.87 12.72
N PRO A 135 6.53 -17.00 12.06
CA PRO A 135 7.24 -17.23 10.79
C PRO A 135 6.39 -16.81 9.57
N TYR A 136 6.99 -16.03 8.65
CA TYR A 136 6.25 -15.45 7.53
C TYR A 136 5.99 -16.41 6.37
N GLY A 137 6.81 -17.44 6.23
CA GLY A 137 6.73 -18.36 5.09
C GLY A 137 6.97 -17.67 3.74
N ASN A 138 7.88 -16.67 3.72
CA ASN A 138 8.23 -15.89 2.55
C ASN A 138 9.67 -16.19 2.12
N PRO A 139 9.93 -16.62 0.87
CA PRO A 139 11.27 -17.01 0.42
C PRO A 139 12.26 -15.84 0.31
N ARG A 140 11.77 -14.60 0.30
CA ARG A 140 12.59 -13.36 0.21
C ARG A 140 12.64 -12.57 1.52
N LEU A 141 12.06 -13.10 2.59
CA LEU A 141 12.11 -12.50 3.92
C LEU A 141 12.33 -13.59 4.96
N SER A 142 13.52 -13.63 5.57
CA SER A 142 13.82 -14.56 6.67
C SER A 142 12.89 -14.30 7.85
N ASP A 143 12.53 -15.38 8.53
CA ASP A 143 11.75 -15.28 9.75
C ASP A 143 12.52 -14.53 10.85
N GLY A 144 11.79 -13.76 11.63
CA GLY A 144 12.26 -13.15 12.87
C GLY A 144 11.78 -13.93 14.09
N PRO A 145 11.85 -13.33 15.28
CA PRO A 145 11.24 -13.90 16.48
C PRO A 145 9.78 -14.27 16.25
N VAL A 146 9.34 -15.38 16.85
CA VAL A 146 7.94 -15.82 16.75
C VAL A 146 7.00 -14.70 17.19
N GLY A 147 6.01 -14.40 16.37
CA GLY A 147 5.05 -13.32 16.64
C GLY A 147 5.52 -11.91 16.24
N GLU A 148 6.71 -11.75 15.66
CA GLU A 148 7.15 -10.48 15.09
C GLU A 148 6.18 -10.01 13.99
N HIS A 149 5.70 -8.77 14.10
CA HIS A 149 4.70 -8.24 13.17
C HIS A 149 5.34 -7.79 11.85
N LEU A 150 4.75 -8.16 10.72
CA LEU A 150 5.32 -7.93 9.39
C LEU A 150 5.55 -6.44 9.04
N PRO A 151 4.63 -5.49 9.31
CA PRO A 151 4.90 -4.07 9.10
C PRO A 151 6.13 -3.56 9.85
N ASP A 152 6.30 -3.95 11.12
CA ASP A 152 7.45 -3.58 11.94
C ASP A 152 8.75 -4.14 11.37
N ARG A 153 8.70 -5.39 10.87
CA ARG A 153 9.85 -6.03 10.22
C ARG A 153 10.25 -5.31 8.93
N LEU A 154 9.30 -5.02 8.05
CA LEU A 154 9.57 -4.33 6.78
C LEU A 154 10.13 -2.93 7.00
N ALA A 155 9.60 -2.20 7.99
CA ALA A 155 10.13 -0.88 8.37
C ALA A 155 11.58 -0.95 8.86
N ARG A 156 11.92 -1.96 9.69
CA ARG A 156 13.30 -2.16 10.17
C ARG A 156 14.27 -2.54 9.05
N GLU A 157 13.85 -3.41 8.11
CA GLU A 157 14.67 -3.74 6.93
C GLU A 157 14.93 -2.49 6.08
N THR A 158 13.89 -1.64 5.90
CA THR A 158 14.02 -0.38 5.18
C THR A 158 14.94 0.60 5.91
N ALA A 159 14.78 0.76 7.21
CA ALA A 159 15.63 1.62 8.03
C ALA A 159 17.10 1.17 8.02
N ALA A 160 17.36 -0.14 8.09
CA ALA A 160 18.70 -0.72 8.00
C ALA A 160 19.34 -0.49 6.62
N PHE A 161 18.54 -0.62 5.55
CA PHE A 161 19.01 -0.29 4.20
C PHE A 161 19.40 1.19 4.08
N ILE A 162 18.55 2.11 4.53
CA ILE A 162 18.82 3.56 4.52
C ILE A 162 20.13 3.87 5.28
N GLU A 163 20.30 3.29 6.47
CA GLU A 163 21.49 3.48 7.29
C GLU A 163 22.77 2.99 6.59
N SER A 164 22.71 1.84 5.93
CA SER A 164 23.86 1.27 5.22
C SER A 164 24.19 2.00 3.91
N HIS A 165 23.30 2.83 3.40
CA HIS A 165 23.46 3.59 2.15
C HIS A 165 23.40 5.11 2.35
N ARG A 166 23.52 5.59 3.59
CA ARG A 166 23.37 7.01 3.94
C ARG A 166 24.33 7.97 3.21
N ASP A 167 25.46 7.46 2.74
CA ASP A 167 26.53 8.25 2.10
C ASP A 167 26.45 8.25 0.56
N ARG A 168 25.34 7.72 -0.01
CA ARG A 168 25.09 7.66 -1.46
C ARG A 168 23.61 7.81 -1.78
N PRO A 169 23.24 8.20 -3.02
CA PRO A 169 21.84 8.21 -3.43
C PRO A 169 21.20 6.82 -3.28
N PHE A 170 19.96 6.80 -2.80
CA PHE A 170 19.20 5.56 -2.68
C PHE A 170 17.72 5.75 -3.08
N PHE A 171 17.10 4.67 -3.52
CA PHE A 171 15.68 4.52 -3.73
C PHE A 171 15.16 3.36 -2.89
N ALA A 172 14.32 3.64 -1.91
CA ALA A 172 13.69 2.66 -1.06
C ALA A 172 12.18 2.64 -1.33
N TYR A 173 11.67 1.50 -1.83
CA TYR A 173 10.26 1.28 -2.06
C TYR A 173 9.70 0.34 -0.99
N LEU A 174 9.00 0.89 0.01
CA LEU A 174 8.37 0.13 1.08
C LEU A 174 6.89 -0.05 0.76
N ALA A 175 6.52 -1.26 0.39
CA ALA A 175 5.18 -1.65 -0.02
C ALA A 175 4.54 -2.55 1.04
N PHE A 176 3.80 -1.99 1.98
CA PHE A 176 3.13 -2.78 3.01
C PHE A 176 2.09 -3.73 2.40
N TYR A 177 1.94 -4.92 3.00
CA TYR A 177 0.77 -5.76 2.77
C TYR A 177 -0.47 -5.21 3.49
N SER A 178 -0.26 -4.46 4.58
CA SER A 178 -1.36 -3.81 5.32
C SER A 178 -2.06 -2.76 4.44
N VAL A 179 -3.35 -2.70 4.48
CA VAL A 179 -4.28 -3.42 5.38
C VAL A 179 -5.06 -4.54 4.65
N HIS A 180 -4.41 -5.30 3.79
CA HIS A 180 -5.01 -6.40 3.02
C HIS A 180 -5.45 -7.55 3.95
N THR A 181 -6.46 -8.30 3.53
CA THR A 181 -6.85 -9.55 4.20
C THR A 181 -5.74 -10.61 4.13
N PRO A 182 -5.68 -11.52 5.13
CA PRO A 182 -6.56 -11.65 6.29
C PRO A 182 -6.35 -10.51 7.30
N LEU A 183 -7.43 -10.07 7.95
CA LEU A 183 -7.33 -9.01 8.95
C LEU A 183 -6.70 -9.57 10.23
N MET A 184 -5.49 -9.09 10.55
CA MET A 184 -4.72 -9.54 11.71
C MET A 184 -3.95 -8.35 12.29
N ALA A 185 -4.40 -7.83 13.42
CA ALA A 185 -3.71 -6.77 14.15
C ALA A 185 -2.88 -7.33 15.32
N ARG A 186 -1.92 -6.56 15.78
CA ARG A 186 -1.28 -6.75 17.07
C ARG A 186 -2.36 -6.65 18.16
N GLU A 187 -2.24 -7.51 19.18
CA GLU A 187 -3.26 -7.61 20.23
C GLU A 187 -3.43 -6.32 21.03
N ASP A 188 -2.33 -5.61 21.35
CA ASP A 188 -2.34 -4.34 22.04
C ASP A 188 -3.14 -3.28 21.26
N LEU A 189 -2.96 -3.20 19.95
CA LEU A 189 -3.68 -2.27 19.10
C LEU A 189 -5.15 -2.68 18.91
N ARG A 190 -5.44 -3.97 18.76
CA ARG A 190 -6.81 -4.48 18.70
C ARG A 190 -7.59 -4.08 19.95
N GLN A 191 -7.02 -4.32 21.14
CA GLN A 191 -7.64 -3.97 22.40
C GLN A 191 -7.87 -2.47 22.53
N LYS A 192 -6.87 -1.64 22.21
CA LYS A 192 -6.99 -0.16 22.18
C LYS A 192 -8.22 0.29 21.40
N TYR A 193 -8.42 -0.28 20.21
CA TYR A 193 -9.53 0.12 19.34
C TYR A 193 -10.87 -0.50 19.74
N GLU A 194 -10.93 -1.64 20.41
CA GLU A 194 -12.15 -2.15 21.03
C GLU A 194 -12.62 -1.24 22.19
N GLU A 195 -11.68 -0.78 23.02
CA GLU A 195 -11.97 0.19 24.08
C GLU A 195 -12.42 1.53 23.48
N LYS A 196 -11.74 2.02 22.44
CA LYS A 196 -12.12 3.26 21.74
C LYS A 196 -13.51 3.15 21.12
N ARG A 197 -13.83 2.05 20.45
CA ARG A 197 -15.14 1.76 19.89
C ARG A 197 -16.23 1.82 20.99
N THR A 198 -15.98 1.14 22.09
CA THR A 198 -16.91 1.11 23.24
C THR A 198 -17.12 2.50 23.82
N ARG A 199 -16.03 3.25 24.07
CA ARG A 199 -16.08 4.61 24.61
C ARG A 199 -16.85 5.58 23.71
N LEU A 200 -16.73 5.43 22.39
CA LEU A 200 -17.43 6.25 21.40
C LEU A 200 -18.85 5.76 21.10
N GLY A 201 -19.28 4.64 21.66
CA GLY A 201 -20.60 4.05 21.41
C GLY A 201 -20.83 3.64 19.96
N LEU A 202 -19.73 3.32 19.21
CA LEU A 202 -19.83 2.98 17.81
C LEU A 202 -20.29 1.56 17.61
N THR A 203 -21.21 1.38 16.65
CA THR A 203 -21.71 0.08 16.20
C THR A 203 -21.66 -0.01 14.69
N ALA A 204 -21.56 -1.22 14.17
CA ALA A 204 -21.59 -1.47 12.72
C ALA A 204 -22.93 -0.98 12.14
N GLN A 205 -22.84 -0.15 11.12
CA GLN A 205 -23.99 0.33 10.35
C GLN A 205 -23.78 -0.06 8.88
N TRP A 206 -24.86 -0.47 8.25
CA TRP A 206 -24.83 -1.03 6.92
C TRP A 206 -25.78 -0.29 5.98
N GLY A 207 -25.32 -0.10 4.77
CA GLY A 207 -26.09 0.37 3.63
C GLY A 207 -25.98 -0.62 2.46
N ARG A 208 -26.49 -0.18 1.32
CA ARG A 208 -26.43 -0.96 0.06
C ARG A 208 -25.80 -0.11 -1.02
N GLU A 209 -24.88 -0.74 -1.75
CA GLU A 209 -24.30 -0.18 -2.98
C GLU A 209 -24.58 -1.19 -4.09
N ASP A 210 -25.61 -0.91 -4.91
CA ASP A 210 -26.17 -1.85 -5.85
C ASP A 210 -26.54 -3.19 -5.18
N THR A 211 -25.91 -4.29 -5.56
CA THR A 211 -26.14 -5.63 -4.99
C THR A 211 -25.27 -5.96 -3.78
N ARG A 212 -24.36 -5.06 -3.39
CA ARG A 212 -23.41 -5.29 -2.31
C ARG A 212 -23.80 -4.54 -1.04
N ASP A 213 -23.52 -5.14 0.10
CA ASP A 213 -23.52 -4.41 1.36
C ASP A 213 -22.34 -3.46 1.41
N VAL A 214 -22.50 -2.32 2.06
CA VAL A 214 -21.45 -1.33 2.30
C VAL A 214 -21.45 -0.93 3.77
N ARG A 215 -20.27 -0.89 4.38
CA ARG A 215 -20.13 -0.40 5.74
C ARG A 215 -20.19 1.13 5.74
N LEU A 216 -20.99 1.69 6.65
CA LEU A 216 -21.21 3.13 6.75
C LEU A 216 -20.39 3.81 7.86
N VAL A 217 -19.86 3.03 8.81
CA VAL A 217 -19.12 3.56 9.98
C VAL A 217 -17.76 2.88 10.09
N GLN A 218 -16.73 3.66 10.37
CA GLN A 218 -15.39 3.18 10.72
C GLN A 218 -15.38 2.80 12.21
N GLU A 219 -15.46 1.51 12.54
CA GLU A 219 -15.49 1.02 13.92
C GLU A 219 -14.83 -0.36 14.09
N HIS A 220 -14.24 -0.92 13.02
CA HIS A 220 -13.66 -2.26 13.06
C HIS A 220 -12.28 -2.25 13.72
N ALA A 221 -12.21 -2.72 14.99
CA ALA A 221 -11.02 -2.60 15.82
C ALA A 221 -9.76 -3.28 15.24
N VAL A 222 -9.90 -4.46 14.62
CA VAL A 222 -8.76 -5.15 14.00
C VAL A 222 -8.21 -4.34 12.82
N TYR A 223 -9.08 -3.82 11.96
CA TYR A 223 -8.65 -3.00 10.82
C TYR A 223 -7.98 -1.70 11.28
N ALA A 224 -8.53 -1.04 12.29
CA ALA A 224 -7.95 0.15 12.88
C ALA A 224 -6.57 -0.12 13.48
N GLY A 225 -6.39 -1.25 14.18
CA GLY A 225 -5.10 -1.68 14.69
C GLY A 225 -4.08 -1.97 13.59
N MET A 226 -4.51 -2.47 12.43
CA MET A 226 -3.63 -2.66 11.26
C MET A 226 -3.22 -1.32 10.63
N VAL A 227 -4.14 -0.34 10.58
CA VAL A 227 -3.84 1.02 10.11
C VAL A 227 -2.82 1.69 11.00
N GLU A 228 -3.01 1.64 12.33
CA GLU A 228 -2.05 2.23 13.27
C GLU A 228 -0.69 1.52 13.24
N ALA A 229 -0.65 0.19 13.10
CA ALA A 229 0.61 -0.54 12.96
C ALA A 229 1.38 -0.12 11.71
N LEU A 230 0.68 0.16 10.61
CA LEU A 230 1.27 0.73 9.39
C LEU A 230 1.83 2.13 9.66
N ASP A 231 1.08 2.98 10.35
CA ASP A 231 1.52 4.33 10.70
C ASP A 231 2.77 4.32 11.58
N LEU A 232 2.82 3.47 12.60
CA LEU A 232 4.00 3.28 13.45
C LEU A 232 5.22 2.81 12.65
N ALA A 233 5.01 1.93 11.67
CA ALA A 233 6.06 1.45 10.78
C ALA A 233 6.57 2.57 9.85
N VAL A 234 5.70 3.42 9.33
CA VAL A 234 6.08 4.64 8.60
C VAL A 234 6.88 5.57 9.52
N GLY A 235 6.41 5.81 10.75
CA GLY A 235 7.11 6.61 11.75
C GLY A 235 8.53 6.13 12.02
N THR A 236 8.74 4.80 12.06
CA THR A 236 10.09 4.21 12.22
C THR A 236 11.03 4.59 11.09
N VAL A 237 10.56 4.61 9.84
CA VAL A 237 11.39 4.98 8.68
C VAL A 237 11.66 6.49 8.68
N LEU A 238 10.65 7.31 8.96
CA LEU A 238 10.80 8.77 9.03
C LEU A 238 11.79 9.18 10.13
N ALA A 239 11.68 8.59 11.33
CA ALA A 239 12.61 8.83 12.43
C ALA A 239 14.06 8.43 12.04
N LYS A 240 14.26 7.33 11.32
CA LYS A 240 15.58 6.92 10.83
C LYS A 240 16.19 7.95 9.88
N LEU A 241 15.40 8.56 8.99
CA LEU A 241 15.86 9.63 8.12
C LEU A 241 16.29 10.87 8.93
N ASP A 242 15.53 11.20 9.98
CA ASP A 242 15.83 12.32 10.86
C ASP A 242 17.12 12.05 11.69
N ASP A 243 17.24 10.87 12.28
CA ASP A 243 18.42 10.45 13.08
C ASP A 243 19.73 10.46 12.27
N LEU A 244 19.63 10.16 10.98
CA LEU A 244 20.78 10.17 10.06
C LEU A 244 21.05 11.53 9.40
N GLY A 245 20.23 12.56 9.69
CA GLY A 245 20.34 13.88 9.06
C GLY A 245 20.02 13.88 7.56
N LEU A 246 19.23 12.90 7.09
CA LEU A 246 18.87 12.74 5.66
C LEU A 246 17.55 13.42 5.29
N ARG A 247 16.81 13.96 6.26
CA ARG A 247 15.49 14.56 6.08
C ARG A 247 15.45 15.58 4.95
N GLU A 248 16.37 16.53 4.94
CA GLU A 248 16.41 17.64 3.98
C GLU A 248 16.73 17.21 2.54
N GLN A 249 17.35 16.04 2.39
CA GLN A 249 17.81 15.52 1.10
C GLN A 249 16.90 14.40 0.56
N THR A 250 15.87 13.99 1.30
CA THR A 250 15.04 12.85 0.95
C THR A 250 13.63 13.30 0.54
N LEU A 251 13.26 12.99 -0.70
CA LEU A 251 11.87 13.02 -1.16
C LEU A 251 11.15 11.80 -0.56
N VAL A 252 10.09 12.04 0.20
CA VAL A 252 9.20 11.02 0.74
C VAL A 252 7.84 11.12 0.08
N ILE A 253 7.36 10.02 -0.50
CA ILE A 253 6.03 9.89 -1.09
C ILE A 253 5.29 8.79 -0.36
N PHE A 254 4.08 9.06 0.11
CA PHE A 254 3.17 8.07 0.68
C PHE A 254 1.87 8.04 -0.12
N THR A 255 1.46 6.84 -0.56
CA THR A 255 0.21 6.62 -1.27
C THR A 255 -0.34 5.22 -1.02
N SER A 256 -1.51 4.91 -1.61
CA SER A 256 -2.12 3.58 -1.63
C SER A 256 -2.31 3.08 -3.05
N ASP A 257 -2.42 1.76 -3.23
CA ASP A 257 -2.61 1.14 -4.55
C ASP A 257 -4.08 1.01 -4.96
N ASN A 258 -5.00 1.09 -4.03
CA ASN A 258 -6.46 1.11 -4.27
C ASN A 258 -7.23 1.45 -3.00
N GLY A 259 -8.51 1.72 -3.14
CA GLY A 259 -9.41 2.10 -2.05
C GLY A 259 -9.66 1.04 -1.00
N GLY A 260 -10.19 1.49 0.13
CA GLY A 260 -10.50 0.64 1.27
C GLY A 260 -11.60 -0.39 0.99
N LEU A 261 -11.61 -1.45 1.82
CA LEU A 261 -12.52 -2.62 1.70
C LEU A 261 -13.93 -2.32 2.24
N ALA A 262 -14.60 -1.28 1.72
CA ALA A 262 -15.94 -0.89 2.18
C ALA A 262 -17.05 -1.81 1.64
N THR A 263 -16.83 -2.47 0.49
CA THR A 263 -17.82 -3.26 -0.27
C THR A 263 -17.43 -4.71 -0.49
N SER A 264 -16.30 -5.17 0.05
CA SER A 264 -15.76 -6.51 -0.20
C SER A 264 -14.86 -7.00 0.92
N GLU A 265 -14.45 -8.26 0.84
CA GLU A 265 -13.41 -8.89 1.67
C GLU A 265 -13.61 -8.69 3.19
N GLY A 266 -14.85 -8.85 3.68
CA GLY A 266 -15.18 -8.72 5.10
C GLY A 266 -15.65 -7.32 5.51
N TRP A 267 -15.68 -6.36 4.59
CA TRP A 267 -16.21 -4.99 4.82
C TRP A 267 -15.66 -4.31 6.09
N PRO A 268 -14.35 -4.23 6.29
CA PRO A 268 -13.79 -3.78 7.57
C PRO A 268 -13.77 -2.26 7.74
N THR A 269 -14.06 -1.49 6.69
CA THR A 269 -13.98 -0.02 6.73
C THR A 269 -15.16 0.65 6.03
N SER A 270 -15.24 1.96 6.18
CA SER A 270 -16.11 2.84 5.40
C SER A 270 -15.26 3.87 4.66
N ASN A 271 -15.57 4.11 3.40
CA ASN A 271 -14.90 5.13 2.57
C ASN A 271 -15.75 6.42 2.44
N LEU A 272 -16.85 6.52 3.17
CA LEU A 272 -17.69 7.72 3.11
C LEU A 272 -16.89 9.01 3.36
N PRO A 273 -17.20 10.09 2.63
CA PRO A 273 -18.36 10.29 1.73
C PRO A 273 -18.17 9.70 0.32
N TRP A 274 -17.06 9.02 0.04
CA TRP A 274 -16.76 8.45 -1.27
C TRP A 274 -17.53 7.16 -1.49
N ARG A 275 -18.11 7.04 -2.70
CA ARG A 275 -18.91 5.88 -3.09
C ARG A 275 -18.04 4.64 -3.26
N ALA A 276 -18.53 3.49 -2.77
CA ALA A 276 -17.97 2.15 -2.92
C ALA A 276 -16.55 1.98 -2.30
N GLY A 277 -15.71 1.14 -2.88
CA GLY A 277 -14.39 0.78 -2.37
C GLY A 277 -13.61 -0.07 -3.36
N LYS A 278 -12.59 -0.76 -2.88
CA LYS A 278 -11.74 -1.67 -3.69
C LYS A 278 -12.57 -2.50 -4.66
N GLY A 279 -12.11 -2.58 -5.91
CA GLY A 279 -12.77 -3.29 -6.99
C GLY A 279 -13.83 -2.47 -7.74
N TRP A 280 -14.09 -1.21 -7.34
CA TRP A 280 -15.04 -0.32 -7.97
C TRP A 280 -14.38 0.95 -8.50
N LEU A 281 -14.77 1.38 -9.70
CA LEU A 281 -14.25 2.59 -10.36
C LEU A 281 -14.81 3.92 -9.80
N TYR A 282 -15.56 3.87 -8.70
CA TYR A 282 -16.00 5.07 -7.99
C TYR A 282 -14.90 5.63 -7.09
N GLU A 283 -15.08 6.85 -6.62
CA GLU A 283 -14.12 7.57 -5.78
C GLU A 283 -13.59 6.74 -4.59
N GLY A 284 -14.46 5.95 -3.92
CA GLY A 284 -14.05 5.09 -2.82
C GLY A 284 -13.12 3.93 -3.21
N GLY A 285 -13.03 3.61 -4.49
CA GLY A 285 -12.15 2.56 -5.00
C GLY A 285 -10.83 3.04 -5.60
N ILE A 286 -10.77 4.30 -6.02
CA ILE A 286 -9.62 4.84 -6.77
C ILE A 286 -9.04 6.15 -6.21
N ARG A 287 -9.77 6.89 -5.34
CA ARG A 287 -9.25 8.12 -4.75
C ARG A 287 -8.46 7.80 -3.50
N GLU A 288 -7.15 8.05 -3.56
CA GLU A 288 -6.20 7.60 -2.58
C GLU A 288 -5.53 8.75 -1.82
N PRO A 289 -5.03 8.50 -0.60
CA PRO A 289 -4.15 9.45 0.03
C PRO A 289 -2.85 9.59 -0.78
N LEU A 290 -2.42 10.82 -0.98
CA LEU A 290 -1.10 11.13 -1.50
C LEU A 290 -0.48 12.25 -0.67
N LEU A 291 0.66 11.93 -0.05
CA LEU A 291 1.48 12.86 0.72
C LEU A 291 2.86 12.94 0.10
N VAL A 292 3.37 14.14 -0.04
CA VAL A 292 4.72 14.38 -0.59
C VAL A 292 5.47 15.33 0.32
N ARG A 293 6.59 14.86 0.91
CA ARG A 293 7.49 15.70 1.69
C ARG A 293 8.83 15.81 0.99
N TRP A 294 9.24 17.04 0.69
CA TRP A 294 10.57 17.36 0.19
C TRP A 294 10.97 18.72 0.70
N PRO A 295 11.68 18.81 1.84
CA PRO A 295 12.04 20.08 2.43
C PRO A 295 12.80 20.99 1.44
N GLY A 296 12.48 22.27 1.47
CA GLY A 296 13.07 23.25 0.54
C GLY A 296 12.54 23.20 -0.91
N LYS A 297 11.74 22.18 -1.28
CA LYS A 297 11.12 22.05 -2.59
C LYS A 297 9.58 22.02 -2.53
N VAL A 298 9.02 21.39 -1.53
CA VAL A 298 7.59 21.30 -1.28
C VAL A 298 7.26 22.09 -0.02
N ALA A 299 6.33 23.04 -0.12
CA ALA A 299 5.93 23.87 1.02
C ALA A 299 5.21 23.02 2.08
N ALA A 300 5.68 23.09 3.32
CA ALA A 300 5.06 22.39 4.44
C ALA A 300 3.61 22.85 4.66
N GLY A 301 2.73 21.89 4.96
CA GLY A 301 1.30 22.13 5.20
C GLY A 301 0.51 22.54 3.95
N SER A 302 1.10 22.45 2.76
CA SER A 302 0.40 22.81 1.53
C SER A 302 -0.67 21.78 1.16
N VAL A 303 -1.71 22.26 0.50
CA VAL A 303 -2.81 21.45 -0.03
C VAL A 303 -2.87 21.63 -1.54
N VAL A 304 -2.82 20.52 -2.26
CA VAL A 304 -2.88 20.49 -3.73
C VAL A 304 -4.20 19.86 -4.16
N ASP A 305 -5.00 20.58 -4.91
CA ASP A 305 -6.31 20.13 -5.41
C ASP A 305 -6.29 19.76 -6.90
N THR A 306 -5.16 19.96 -7.57
CA THR A 306 -4.95 19.47 -8.94
C THR A 306 -5.05 17.94 -8.97
N PRO A 307 -5.92 17.38 -9.82
CA PRO A 307 -5.99 15.93 -9.99
C PRO A 307 -4.68 15.36 -10.52
N VAL A 308 -4.23 14.27 -9.88
CA VAL A 308 -3.06 13.48 -10.29
C VAL A 308 -3.41 12.00 -10.22
N SER A 309 -2.68 11.17 -10.92
CA SER A 309 -2.86 9.72 -10.94
C SER A 309 -1.54 8.97 -10.80
N SER A 310 -1.61 7.66 -10.54
CA SER A 310 -0.40 6.85 -10.31
C SER A 310 0.66 6.93 -11.43
N PRO A 311 0.31 7.09 -12.73
CA PRO A 311 1.31 7.29 -13.79
C PRO A 311 1.99 8.65 -13.82
N ASP A 312 1.41 9.68 -13.17
CA ASP A 312 1.95 11.06 -13.18
C ASP A 312 3.14 11.21 -12.23
#